data_5f6485a73bec82f562e760553ee483b1
#
_entry.id   5f6485a73bec82f562e760553ee483b1
#
_cell.length_a   1.000
_cell.length_b   1.000
_cell.length_c   1.000
_cell.angle_alpha   90.00
_cell.angle_beta   90.00
_cell.angle_gamma   90.00
#
_symmetry.space_group_name_H-M   'P 1'
#
loop_
_entity.id
_entity.type
_entity.pdbx_description
1 polymer ?
#
loop_
_entity_poly.entity_id
_entity_poly.type
_entity_poly.pdbx_seq_one_letter_code
_entity_poly.pdbx_strand_id
1 'polypeptide(L)'
;MEEKGLDSAVADDIGRYVQINGHGISSVLDQLRCDSRLTADKDFEAGLKDMDLLRDYLEAFQLSDKVSFDLSLARGLDYYTGLIFEATAKSPDLHTKSNDPPIGSVAAGGRYDNLSGMFGNRIP
;
A
#
# COMPACT_ATOMS: atom_id res chain seq x y z
N MET A 1 9.47 15.72 -13.82
CA MET A 1 8.06 16.02 -13.51
C MET A 1 7.35 16.77 -14.63
N GLU A 2 8.01 17.71 -15.28
CA GLU A 2 7.42 18.44 -16.42
C GLU A 2 7.07 17.58 -17.64
N GLU A 3 7.78 16.47 -17.84
CA GLU A 3 7.52 15.53 -18.96
C GLU A 3 6.15 14.83 -18.91
N LYS A 4 5.45 14.81 -17.77
CA LYS A 4 4.14 14.15 -17.61
C LYS A 4 2.98 15.10 -17.42
N GLY A 5 3.19 16.42 -17.55
CA GLY A 5 2.12 17.42 -17.53
C GLY A 5 1.41 17.61 -16.18
N LEU A 6 2.00 17.17 -15.06
CA LEU A 6 1.50 17.44 -13.73
C LEU A 6 1.90 18.84 -13.28
N ASP A 7 0.92 19.59 -12.76
CA ASP A 7 1.17 20.85 -12.09
C ASP A 7 2.10 20.64 -10.88
N SER A 8 3.02 21.58 -10.63
CA SER A 8 4.00 21.48 -9.55
C SER A 8 3.33 21.38 -8.17
N ALA A 9 2.25 22.13 -7.94
CA ALA A 9 1.53 22.09 -6.67
C ALA A 9 0.87 20.72 -6.44
N VAL A 10 0.32 20.10 -7.49
CA VAL A 10 -0.24 18.73 -7.41
C VAL A 10 0.86 17.71 -7.13
N ALA A 11 2.03 17.85 -7.77
CA ALA A 11 3.16 16.97 -7.53
C ALA A 11 3.68 17.08 -6.09
N ASP A 12 3.70 18.30 -5.51
CA ASP A 12 4.11 18.53 -4.13
C ASP A 12 3.07 17.94 -3.13
N ASP A 13 1.78 18.03 -3.44
CA ASP A 13 0.71 17.42 -2.66
C ASP A 13 0.85 15.89 -2.64
N ILE A 14 1.01 15.26 -3.80
CA ILE A 14 1.27 13.82 -3.91
C ILE A 14 2.53 13.47 -3.11
N GLY A 15 3.61 14.26 -3.26
CA GLY A 15 4.86 14.07 -2.53
C GLY A 15 4.69 14.03 -1.01
N ARG A 16 3.76 14.82 -0.47
CA ARG A 16 3.44 14.79 0.97
C ARG A 16 2.71 13.51 1.39
N TYR A 17 1.78 13.03 0.57
CA TYR A 17 1.06 11.80 0.88
C TYR A 17 1.95 10.55 0.81
N VAL A 18 2.80 10.43 -0.20
CA VAL A 18 3.70 9.26 -0.31
C VAL A 18 4.78 9.20 0.77
N GLN A 19 4.97 10.28 1.54
CA GLN A 19 5.85 10.27 2.71
C GLN A 19 5.15 9.77 3.99
N ILE A 20 3.83 9.60 3.95
CA ILE A 20 3.08 9.05 5.07
C ILE A 20 3.34 7.53 5.10
N ASN A 21 4.14 7.12 6.06
CA ASN A 21 4.42 5.74 6.36
C ASN A 21 4.52 5.57 7.88
N GLY A 22 4.27 4.38 8.38
CA GLY A 22 4.33 4.16 9.82
C GLY A 22 4.39 2.69 10.20
N HIS A 23 5.09 2.43 11.30
CA HIS A 23 4.97 1.18 12.01
C HIS A 23 3.63 1.15 12.73
N GLY A 24 2.74 0.29 12.24
CA GLY A 24 1.38 0.17 12.75
C GLY A 24 0.36 0.90 11.84
N ILE A 25 -0.57 0.12 11.32
CA ILE A 25 -1.61 0.60 10.40
C ILE A 25 -2.45 1.69 11.03
N SER A 26 -2.80 1.56 12.32
CA SER A 26 -3.76 2.44 13.01
C SER A 26 -3.35 3.90 12.97
N SER A 27 -2.09 4.24 13.26
CA SER A 27 -1.63 5.63 13.28
C SER A 27 -1.70 6.29 11.91
N VAL A 28 -1.42 5.56 10.85
CA VAL A 28 -1.51 6.07 9.48
C VAL A 28 -2.96 6.26 9.07
N LEU A 29 -3.85 5.30 9.38
CA LEU A 29 -5.28 5.43 9.10
C LEU A 29 -5.90 6.62 9.82
N ASP A 30 -5.55 6.86 11.10
CA ASP A 30 -6.04 8.00 11.86
C ASP A 30 -5.57 9.33 11.24
N GLN A 31 -4.33 9.40 10.80
CA GLN A 31 -3.80 10.56 10.09
C GLN A 31 -4.56 10.83 8.78
N LEU A 32 -4.81 9.79 7.99
CA LEU A 32 -5.53 9.91 6.72
C LEU A 32 -6.99 10.32 6.90
N ARG A 33 -7.65 9.89 7.97
CA ARG A 33 -9.02 10.31 8.32
C ARG A 33 -9.14 11.79 8.67
N CYS A 34 -8.08 12.40 9.15
CA CYS A 34 -8.08 13.83 9.45
C CYS A 34 -8.05 14.72 8.20
N ASP A 35 -7.74 14.16 7.02
CA ASP A 35 -7.73 14.95 5.78
C ASP A 35 -9.10 14.93 5.11
N SER A 36 -9.83 16.06 5.20
CA SER A 36 -11.17 16.19 4.63
C SER A 36 -11.21 16.13 3.11
N ARG A 37 -10.09 16.38 2.43
CA ARG A 37 -10.01 16.28 0.96
C ARG A 37 -10.02 14.82 0.53
N LEU A 38 -9.29 13.98 1.25
CA LEU A 38 -9.24 12.55 0.99
C LEU A 38 -10.56 11.87 1.36
N THR A 39 -11.12 12.18 2.52
CA THR A 39 -12.37 11.57 3.01
C THR A 39 -13.61 12.03 2.26
N ALA A 40 -13.53 13.08 1.44
CA ALA A 40 -14.60 13.47 0.52
C ALA A 40 -14.72 12.52 -0.69
N ASP A 41 -13.67 11.76 -0.99
CA ASP A 41 -13.67 10.79 -2.08
C ASP A 41 -14.23 9.45 -1.59
N LYS A 42 -15.22 8.90 -2.32
CA LYS A 42 -15.91 7.66 -1.93
C LYS A 42 -15.04 6.41 -2.08
N ASP A 43 -14.16 6.39 -3.08
CA ASP A 43 -13.27 5.26 -3.31
C ASP A 43 -12.18 5.23 -2.23
N PHE A 44 -11.70 6.41 -1.84
CA PHE A 44 -10.79 6.53 -0.72
C PHE A 44 -11.43 6.08 0.61
N GLU A 45 -12.67 6.50 0.86
CA GLU A 45 -13.41 6.06 2.06
C GLU A 45 -13.62 4.53 2.08
N ALA A 46 -13.92 3.92 0.93
CA ALA A 46 -14.02 2.47 0.81
C ALA A 46 -12.69 1.79 1.09
N GLY A 47 -11.58 2.32 0.56
CA GLY A 47 -10.23 1.83 0.84
C GLY A 47 -9.87 1.90 2.33
N LEU A 48 -10.25 2.98 3.02
CA LEU A 48 -10.04 3.09 4.47
C LEU A 48 -10.79 2.00 5.26
N LYS A 49 -12.02 1.65 4.84
CA LYS A 49 -12.81 0.58 5.48
C LYS A 49 -12.15 -0.79 5.27
N ASP A 50 -11.63 -1.06 4.08
CA ASP A 50 -10.89 -2.29 3.81
C ASP A 50 -9.61 -2.38 4.65
N MET A 51 -8.92 -1.25 4.84
CA MET A 51 -7.73 -1.19 5.70
C MET A 51 -8.05 -1.33 7.19
N ASP A 52 -9.20 -0.85 7.66
CA ASP A 52 -9.68 -1.13 9.03
C ASP A 52 -9.88 -2.63 9.25
N LEU A 53 -10.55 -3.28 8.31
CA LEU A 53 -10.77 -4.72 8.38
C LEU A 53 -9.45 -5.50 8.39
N LEU A 54 -8.49 -5.08 7.56
CA LEU A 54 -7.15 -5.67 7.57
C LEU A 54 -6.47 -5.48 8.94
N ARG A 55 -6.54 -4.28 9.52
CA ARG A 55 -6.01 -4.00 10.86
C ARG A 55 -6.59 -4.96 11.90
N ASP A 56 -7.92 -5.14 11.91
CA ASP A 56 -8.60 -6.00 12.86
C ASP A 56 -8.15 -7.47 12.71
N TYR A 57 -7.94 -7.94 11.48
CA TYR A 57 -7.36 -9.26 11.25
C TYR A 57 -5.91 -9.37 11.73
N LEU A 58 -5.08 -8.37 11.46
CA LEU A 58 -3.68 -8.38 11.91
C LEU A 58 -3.57 -8.38 13.43
N GLU A 59 -4.46 -7.66 14.12
CA GLU A 59 -4.55 -7.69 15.58
C GLU A 59 -4.97 -9.07 16.09
N ALA A 60 -6.01 -9.65 15.50
CA ALA A 60 -6.48 -10.99 15.86
C ALA A 60 -5.42 -12.08 15.68
N PHE A 61 -4.61 -11.96 14.64
CA PHE A 61 -3.50 -12.87 14.36
C PHE A 61 -2.17 -12.49 15.05
N GLN A 62 -2.13 -11.39 15.81
CA GLN A 62 -0.94 -10.87 16.49
C GLN A 62 0.20 -10.55 15.50
N LEU A 63 -0.14 -10.00 14.36
CA LEU A 63 0.80 -9.66 13.27
C LEU A 63 0.99 -8.15 13.07
N SER A 64 0.38 -7.31 13.90
CA SER A 64 0.39 -5.84 13.72
C SER A 64 1.79 -5.24 13.74
N ASP A 65 2.75 -5.87 14.43
CA ASP A 65 4.16 -5.47 14.49
C ASP A 65 4.98 -5.91 13.27
N LYS A 66 4.43 -6.77 12.41
CA LYS A 66 5.08 -7.30 11.20
C LYS A 66 4.71 -6.54 9.95
N VAL A 67 3.69 -5.69 10.01
CA VAL A 67 3.13 -4.98 8.85
C VAL A 67 3.27 -3.48 9.06
N SER A 68 3.75 -2.79 8.03
CA SER A 68 3.73 -1.33 7.93
C SER A 68 2.81 -0.92 6.80
N PHE A 69 2.14 0.22 6.95
CA PHE A 69 1.35 0.82 5.90
C PHE A 69 2.18 1.92 5.22
N ASP A 70 2.33 1.83 3.90
CA ASP A 70 3.17 2.73 3.11
C ASP A 70 2.42 3.17 1.86
N LEU A 71 2.10 4.45 1.80
CA LEU A 71 1.41 5.07 0.65
C LEU A 71 2.31 5.24 -0.58
N SER A 72 3.61 5.00 -0.46
CA SER A 72 4.51 5.01 -1.61
C SER A 72 4.46 3.72 -2.41
N LEU A 73 3.87 2.65 -1.86
CA LEU A 73 3.76 1.37 -2.53
C LEU A 73 2.81 1.46 -3.72
N ALA A 74 3.34 1.39 -4.93
CA ALA A 74 2.58 1.43 -6.17
C ALA A 74 2.89 0.18 -7.00
N ARG A 75 1.93 -0.74 -7.10
CA ARG A 75 2.05 -1.99 -7.85
C ARG A 75 0.75 -2.34 -8.55
N GLY A 76 0.85 -2.95 -9.74
CA GLY A 76 -0.27 -3.61 -10.39
C GLY A 76 -1.49 -2.72 -10.59
N LEU A 77 -1.29 -1.46 -10.97
CA LEU A 77 -2.34 -0.45 -11.06
C LEU A 77 -3.46 -0.83 -12.04
N ASP A 78 -3.19 -1.72 -12.99
CA ASP A 78 -4.15 -2.09 -14.03
C ASP A 78 -5.01 -3.31 -13.67
N TYR A 79 -4.63 -4.12 -12.67
CA TYR A 79 -5.28 -5.40 -12.41
C TYR A 79 -5.59 -5.68 -10.93
N TYR A 80 -4.96 -5.04 -9.99
CA TYR A 80 -5.34 -5.16 -8.58
C TYR A 80 -6.58 -4.31 -8.29
N THR A 81 -7.51 -4.89 -7.54
CA THR A 81 -8.82 -4.30 -7.26
C THR A 81 -9.00 -3.88 -5.80
N GLY A 82 -7.95 -3.97 -5.01
CA GLY A 82 -8.00 -3.62 -3.59
C GLY A 82 -6.60 -3.65 -2.98
N LEU A 83 -6.45 -4.34 -1.86
CA LEU A 83 -5.18 -4.44 -1.14
C LEU A 83 -4.04 -4.90 -2.05
N ILE A 84 -2.92 -4.20 -1.95
CA ILE A 84 -1.62 -4.62 -2.50
C ILE A 84 -0.62 -4.78 -1.35
N PHE A 85 0.35 -5.67 -1.51
CA PHE A 85 1.37 -5.88 -0.51
C PHE A 85 2.73 -6.21 -1.13
N GLU A 86 3.77 -5.94 -0.36
CA GLU A 86 5.14 -6.32 -0.65
C GLU A 86 5.79 -6.86 0.62
N ALA A 87 6.42 -8.01 0.52
CA ALA A 87 7.20 -8.59 1.60
C ALA A 87 8.67 -8.30 1.37
N THR A 88 9.30 -7.69 2.37
CA THR A 88 10.74 -7.41 2.37
C THR A 88 11.42 -8.22 3.45
N ALA A 89 12.61 -8.74 3.16
CA ALA A 89 13.40 -9.38 4.19
C ALA A 89 14.04 -8.30 5.09
N LYS A 90 13.72 -8.33 6.38
CA LYS A 90 14.54 -7.64 7.38
C LYS A 90 15.76 -8.54 7.61
N SER A 91 16.95 -8.10 7.25
CA SER A 91 18.19 -8.80 7.54
C SER A 91 18.73 -8.36 8.90
N PRO A 92 18.51 -9.09 9.99
CA PRO A 92 19.20 -8.81 11.24
C PRO A 92 20.55 -9.53 11.34
N ASP A 93 20.79 -10.61 10.57
CA ASP A 93 21.85 -11.57 10.87
C ASP A 93 22.64 -12.10 9.67
N LEU A 94 22.32 -11.70 8.47
CA LEU A 94 23.29 -11.88 7.39
C LEU A 94 24.35 -10.79 7.58
N HIS A 95 25.55 -11.17 7.93
CA HIS A 95 26.75 -10.35 7.91
C HIS A 95 26.99 -9.83 6.49
N THR A 96 26.06 -9.03 5.99
CA THR A 96 26.23 -8.25 4.78
C THR A 96 27.31 -7.24 5.11
N LYS A 97 28.46 -7.38 4.46
CA LYS A 97 29.49 -6.35 4.47
C LYS A 97 28.78 -5.05 4.09
N SER A 98 29.16 -3.94 4.70
CA SER A 98 28.53 -2.61 4.55
C SER A 98 28.35 -2.10 3.12
N ASN A 99 28.67 -2.87 2.09
CA ASN A 99 28.58 -2.57 0.67
C ASN A 99 27.60 -3.48 -0.10
N ASP A 100 26.91 -4.42 0.56
CA ASP A 100 25.91 -5.23 -0.15
C ASP A 100 24.64 -4.41 -0.41
N PRO A 101 24.05 -4.49 -1.60
CA PRO A 101 22.79 -3.79 -1.88
C PRO A 101 21.71 -4.33 -0.93
N PRO A 102 20.77 -3.47 -0.50
CA PRO A 102 19.66 -3.91 0.34
C PRO A 102 18.92 -5.06 -0.36
N ILE A 103 18.55 -6.08 0.42
CA ILE A 103 17.72 -7.18 -0.09
C ILE A 103 16.38 -6.57 -0.50
N GLY A 104 16.06 -6.67 -1.78
CA GLY A 104 14.82 -6.15 -2.31
C GLY A 104 13.58 -6.93 -1.85
N SER A 105 12.46 -6.68 -2.50
CA SER A 105 11.22 -7.43 -2.29
C SER A 105 11.42 -8.92 -2.54
N VAL A 106 11.02 -9.75 -1.59
CA VAL A 106 11.08 -11.22 -1.70
C VAL A 106 9.74 -11.82 -2.19
N ALA A 107 8.64 -11.10 -1.98
CA ALA A 107 7.33 -11.45 -2.50
C ALA A 107 6.46 -10.20 -2.62
N ALA A 108 5.51 -10.24 -3.53
CA ALA A 108 4.54 -9.17 -3.69
C ALA A 108 3.25 -9.70 -4.31
N GLY A 109 2.14 -9.04 -4.03
CA GLY A 109 0.86 -9.43 -4.55
C GLY A 109 -0.24 -8.42 -4.25
N GLY A 110 -1.47 -8.81 -4.56
CA GLY A 110 -2.64 -8.01 -4.30
C GLY A 110 -3.94 -8.78 -4.58
N ARG A 111 -5.05 -8.14 -4.29
CA ARG A 111 -6.38 -8.69 -4.52
C ARG A 111 -6.76 -8.59 -6.00
N TYR A 112 -7.34 -9.65 -6.56
CA TYR A 112 -7.78 -9.77 -7.95
C TYR A 112 -9.25 -10.16 -8.01
N ASP A 113 -10.17 -9.23 -7.95
CA ASP A 113 -11.61 -9.58 -8.03
C ASP A 113 -12.05 -9.91 -9.46
N ASN A 114 -11.40 -9.32 -10.46
CA ASN A 114 -11.78 -9.43 -11.86
C ASN A 114 -10.90 -10.37 -12.68
N LEU A 115 -9.99 -11.11 -12.05
CA LEU A 115 -9.01 -11.95 -12.75
C LEU A 115 -9.67 -12.97 -13.66
N SER A 116 -10.71 -13.64 -13.19
CA SER A 116 -11.46 -14.64 -13.97
C SER A 116 -12.16 -14.04 -15.18
N GLY A 117 -12.67 -12.81 -15.07
CA GLY A 117 -13.30 -12.08 -16.18
C GLY A 117 -12.35 -11.66 -17.29
N MET A 118 -11.05 -11.53 -17.00
CA MET A 118 -10.04 -11.14 -17.99
C MET A 118 -9.76 -12.25 -19.01
N PHE A 119 -10.02 -13.51 -18.67
CA PHE A 119 -9.77 -14.67 -19.52
C PHE A 119 -10.99 -15.19 -20.28
N GLY A 120 -12.09 -14.45 -20.26
CA GLY A 120 -13.32 -14.74 -21.02
C GLY A 120 -14.49 -15.20 -20.15
N ASN A 121 -15.72 -14.92 -20.62
CA ASN A 121 -17.01 -15.18 -19.94
C ASN A 121 -17.37 -16.68 -19.72
N ARG A 122 -16.40 -17.56 -19.58
CA ARG A 122 -16.61 -18.98 -19.30
C ARG A 122 -16.07 -19.33 -17.94
N ILE A 123 -16.82 -18.93 -16.91
CA ILE A 123 -16.72 -19.58 -15.61
C ILE A 123 -17.93 -20.54 -15.54
N PRO A 124 -17.71 -21.81 -15.22
CA PRO A 124 -18.81 -22.73 -14.98
C PRO A 124 -19.60 -22.32 -13.75
#